data_dde0aa10fa3a5b1a4493958894949312
#
_entry.id   dde0aa10fa3a5b1a4493958894949312
#
_cell.length_a   1.000
_cell.length_b   1.000
_cell.length_c   1.000
_cell.angle_alpha   90.00
_cell.angle_beta   90.00
_cell.angle_gamma   90.00
#
_symmetry.space_group_name_H-M   'P 1'
#
loop_
_entity.id
_entity.type
_entity.pdbx_description
1 polymer ?
#
loop_
_entity_poly.entity_id
_entity_poly.type
_entity_poly.pdbx_seq_one_letter_code
_entity_poly.pdbx_strand_id
1 'polypeptide(L)'
;MTDIIPLIGIPEPKYGHVSYNIPCPCCDDNPRKKHLNIHLEKDVFRCPRCGFSGGVFDLYAYYAGIDRKNARETLYARLNLDSKPLVRKPHFAIPTELPQECPITDLDTRHETYSALLGKLSLASDHRENLLARGLTEEVITQLEYRTTPVVGNTALAKQLLAEGKYLPGVPGFYHTASGEWSFIRENRGILIPVRSPEGKIQGLQIRRDNVTKRKFRWVSSVGKTDGTRAEGWTHMAGPPQETILLTEGPMKADVIHFLTGQTVLAVPGVNSLTQLKSVLNFLREQGTMSIMTAFDMDYMTNPHVQNGYYELARLLSEMGFQYGTYLWDPAYKGLDDYVWQCCYQQKNR
;
A
#
# COMPACT_ATOMS: atom_id res chain seq x y z
N MET A 1 1.44 30.08 -2.85
CA MET A 1 2.48 29.38 -3.66
C MET A 1 2.70 30.06 -5.00
N THR A 2 1.66 30.44 -5.71
CA THR A 2 1.74 31.06 -7.04
C THR A 2 2.63 32.30 -7.07
N ASP A 3 2.54 33.17 -6.06
CA ASP A 3 3.27 34.46 -6.02
C ASP A 3 4.77 34.31 -5.81
N ILE A 4 5.24 33.19 -5.26
CA ILE A 4 6.66 32.97 -5.03
C ILE A 4 7.38 32.26 -6.19
N ILE A 5 6.64 31.58 -7.05
CA ILE A 5 7.21 30.81 -8.18
C ILE A 5 8.10 31.69 -9.06
N PRO A 6 7.65 32.90 -9.50
CA PRO A 6 8.50 33.79 -10.29
C PRO A 6 9.72 34.31 -9.51
N LEU A 7 9.60 34.45 -8.18
CA LEU A 7 10.67 34.99 -7.33
C LEU A 7 11.82 34.01 -7.09
N ILE A 8 11.57 32.73 -7.24
CA ILE A 8 12.57 31.65 -7.00
C ILE A 8 13.04 30.98 -8.29
N GLY A 9 12.59 31.46 -9.45
CA GLY A 9 13.07 30.99 -10.76
C GLY A 9 12.75 29.55 -11.13
N ILE A 10 11.71 28.96 -10.54
CA ILE A 10 11.25 27.61 -10.92
C ILE A 10 10.21 27.69 -12.05
N PRO A 11 10.05 26.60 -12.83
CA PRO A 11 9.09 26.57 -13.93
C PRO A 11 7.67 26.91 -13.49
N GLU A 12 6.98 27.76 -14.22
CA GLU A 12 5.59 28.09 -13.96
C GLU A 12 4.64 26.92 -14.27
N PRO A 13 3.54 26.80 -13.52
CA PRO A 13 2.50 25.82 -13.80
C PRO A 13 1.77 26.15 -15.11
N LYS A 14 1.31 25.12 -15.82
CA LYS A 14 0.39 25.33 -16.94
C LYS A 14 -0.95 25.83 -16.43
N TYR A 15 -1.62 26.67 -17.21
CA TYR A 15 -2.93 27.23 -16.86
C TYR A 15 -3.94 26.14 -16.45
N GLY A 16 -4.65 26.36 -15.36
CA GLY A 16 -5.67 25.43 -14.84
C GLY A 16 -5.16 24.25 -14.02
N HIS A 17 -3.84 24.13 -13.80
CA HIS A 17 -3.31 23.06 -12.95
C HIS A 17 -3.34 23.41 -11.46
N VAL A 18 -3.95 22.57 -10.65
CA VAL A 18 -3.98 22.66 -9.18
C VAL A 18 -2.63 22.25 -8.55
N SER A 19 -1.89 21.38 -9.24
CA SER A 19 -0.55 20.95 -8.82
C SER A 19 0.31 20.54 -10.00
N TYR A 20 1.63 20.62 -9.85
CA TYR A 20 2.59 20.20 -10.87
C TYR A 20 3.89 19.73 -10.26
N ASN A 21 4.71 19.04 -11.06
CA ASN A 21 5.96 18.45 -10.61
C ASN A 21 7.16 19.15 -11.26
N ILE A 22 8.19 19.40 -10.44
CA ILE A 22 9.48 19.96 -10.86
C ILE A 22 10.63 19.04 -10.41
N PRO A 23 11.85 19.20 -10.95
CA PRO A 23 13.03 18.55 -10.38
C PRO A 23 13.18 18.92 -8.90
N CYS A 24 13.49 17.95 -8.04
CA CYS A 24 13.70 18.22 -6.63
C CYS A 24 15.11 18.76 -6.40
N PRO A 25 15.27 19.93 -5.77
CA PRO A 25 16.59 20.53 -5.57
C PRO A 25 17.43 19.80 -4.51
N CYS A 26 16.80 18.94 -3.68
CA CYS A 26 17.48 18.13 -2.66
C CYS A 26 17.81 16.71 -3.14
N CYS A 27 17.24 16.28 -4.28
CA CYS A 27 17.58 14.98 -4.85
C CYS A 27 18.75 15.20 -5.82
N ASP A 28 19.89 14.61 -5.54
CA ASP A 28 21.04 14.56 -6.44
C ASP A 28 20.71 13.63 -7.63
N ASP A 29 19.76 14.07 -8.48
CA ASP A 29 19.13 13.21 -9.48
C ASP A 29 19.09 13.87 -10.84
N ASN A 30 18.92 13.01 -11.87
CA ASN A 30 18.74 13.44 -13.24
C ASN A 30 17.68 14.56 -13.33
N PRO A 31 18.01 15.77 -13.84
CA PRO A 31 17.08 16.91 -13.94
C PRO A 31 15.79 16.62 -14.72
N ARG A 32 15.78 15.52 -15.51
CA ARG A 32 14.57 15.07 -16.23
C ARG A 32 13.54 14.41 -15.30
N LYS A 33 13.95 13.98 -14.10
CA LYS A 33 13.03 13.38 -13.13
C LYS A 33 12.43 14.44 -12.23
N LYS A 34 11.11 14.62 -12.31
CA LYS A 34 10.36 15.65 -11.59
C LYS A 34 9.70 15.05 -10.37
N HIS A 35 10.41 14.98 -9.25
CA HIS A 35 9.91 14.34 -8.02
C HIS A 35 9.25 15.29 -7.03
N LEU A 36 9.57 16.60 -7.10
CA LEU A 36 8.99 17.58 -6.20
C LEU A 36 7.60 17.99 -6.72
N ASN A 37 6.55 17.60 -6.02
CA ASN A 37 5.20 18.05 -6.29
C ASN A 37 4.92 19.35 -5.55
N ILE A 38 4.42 20.36 -6.26
CA ILE A 38 3.95 21.64 -5.74
C ILE A 38 2.44 21.69 -5.90
N HIS A 39 1.71 21.88 -4.79
CA HIS A 39 0.26 22.00 -4.77
C HIS A 39 -0.12 23.47 -4.54
N LEU A 40 -0.69 24.11 -5.56
CA LEU A 40 -0.92 25.56 -5.60
C LEU A 40 -2.02 26.02 -4.64
N GLU A 41 -3.14 25.32 -4.57
CA GLU A 41 -4.27 25.68 -3.69
C GLU A 41 -3.99 25.45 -2.20
N LYS A 42 -3.15 24.46 -1.87
CA LYS A 42 -2.80 24.15 -0.50
C LYS A 42 -1.55 24.86 -0.01
N ASP A 43 -0.87 25.56 -0.89
CA ASP A 43 0.40 26.26 -0.60
C ASP A 43 1.48 25.37 0.02
N VAL A 44 1.56 24.10 -0.41
CA VAL A 44 2.52 23.12 0.09
C VAL A 44 3.28 22.44 -1.04
N PHE A 45 4.45 21.91 -0.69
CA PHE A 45 5.22 21.06 -1.59
C PHE A 45 5.72 19.80 -0.90
N ARG A 46 5.97 18.74 -1.67
CA ARG A 46 6.54 17.50 -1.15
C ARG A 46 7.29 16.72 -2.23
N CYS A 47 8.48 16.25 -1.87
CA CYS A 47 9.21 15.24 -2.62
C CYS A 47 9.03 13.86 -1.96
N PRO A 48 8.41 12.88 -2.62
CA PRO A 48 8.20 11.55 -2.05
C PRO A 48 9.50 10.75 -1.93
N ARG A 49 10.57 11.18 -2.61
CA ARG A 49 11.85 10.46 -2.65
C ARG A 49 12.76 10.80 -1.46
N CYS A 50 13.01 12.10 -1.23
CA CYS A 50 13.92 12.54 -0.16
C CYS A 50 13.19 13.08 1.07
N GLY A 51 11.85 13.18 1.04
CA GLY A 51 11.07 13.73 2.14
C GLY A 51 11.05 15.26 2.21
N PHE A 52 11.78 15.98 1.36
CA PHE A 52 11.78 17.45 1.33
C PHE A 52 10.35 17.96 1.13
N SER A 53 9.84 18.67 2.12
CA SER A 53 8.46 19.13 2.15
C SER A 53 8.29 20.37 3.02
N GLY A 54 7.24 21.15 2.77
CA GLY A 54 6.95 22.36 3.53
C GLY A 54 5.89 23.23 2.88
N GLY A 55 5.80 24.47 3.36
CA GLY A 55 4.95 25.52 2.81
C GLY A 55 5.72 26.56 1.99
N VAL A 56 5.02 27.67 1.69
CA VAL A 56 5.54 28.79 0.90
C VAL A 56 6.89 29.31 1.42
N PHE A 57 7.00 29.52 2.73
CA PHE A 57 8.20 30.08 3.34
C PHE A 57 9.37 29.09 3.33
N ASP A 58 9.10 27.80 3.46
CA ASP A 58 10.13 26.75 3.44
C ASP A 58 10.73 26.61 2.03
N LEU A 59 9.89 26.67 1.00
CA LEU A 59 10.34 26.62 -0.38
C LEU A 59 11.17 27.87 -0.75
N TYR A 60 10.66 29.05 -0.38
CA TYR A 60 11.38 30.30 -0.64
C TYR A 60 12.72 30.36 0.13
N ALA A 61 12.73 29.98 1.41
CA ALA A 61 13.94 29.91 2.23
C ALA A 61 15.04 29.06 1.57
N TYR A 62 14.66 27.89 1.09
CA TYR A 62 15.59 26.98 0.43
C TYR A 62 16.22 27.60 -0.84
N TYR A 63 15.40 28.12 -1.75
CA TYR A 63 15.90 28.70 -3.00
C TYR A 63 16.63 30.04 -2.82
N ALA A 64 16.26 30.80 -1.79
CA ALA A 64 16.94 32.07 -1.47
C ALA A 64 18.20 31.88 -0.60
N GLY A 65 18.47 30.67 -0.10
CA GLY A 65 19.60 30.37 0.76
C GLY A 65 19.57 31.08 2.12
N ILE A 66 18.35 31.31 2.67
CA ILE A 66 18.11 31.99 3.94
C ILE A 66 17.29 31.13 4.89
N ASP A 67 17.31 31.46 6.17
CA ASP A 67 16.45 30.76 7.13
C ASP A 67 14.96 31.13 6.96
N ARG A 68 14.06 30.32 7.49
CA ARG A 68 12.61 30.46 7.35
C ARG A 68 12.07 31.77 7.92
N LYS A 69 12.68 32.32 8.97
CA LYS A 69 12.25 33.57 9.60
C LYS A 69 12.55 34.73 8.66
N ASN A 70 13.77 34.80 8.14
CA ASN A 70 14.21 35.81 7.19
C ASN A 70 13.46 35.68 5.85
N ALA A 71 13.14 34.44 5.41
CA ALA A 71 12.32 34.20 4.23
C ALA A 71 10.94 34.83 4.35
N ARG A 72 10.31 34.74 5.51
CA ARG A 72 9.03 35.37 5.79
C ARG A 72 9.11 36.89 5.68
N GLU A 73 10.06 37.50 6.38
CA GLU A 73 10.24 38.97 6.37
C GLU A 73 10.54 39.51 4.96
N THR A 74 11.42 38.82 4.23
CA THR A 74 11.77 39.16 2.86
C THR A 74 10.58 39.05 1.90
N LEU A 75 9.76 38.02 2.03
CA LEU A 75 8.57 37.84 1.19
C LEU A 75 7.50 38.88 1.47
N TYR A 76 7.24 39.23 2.74
CA TYR A 76 6.33 40.32 3.09
C TYR A 76 6.78 41.64 2.49
N ALA A 77 8.08 41.94 2.59
CA ALA A 77 8.63 43.16 2.00
C ALA A 77 8.54 43.19 0.45
N ARG A 78 8.85 42.06 -0.21
CA ARG A 78 8.83 41.95 -1.68
C ARG A 78 7.43 41.99 -2.29
N LEU A 79 6.44 41.44 -1.57
CA LEU A 79 5.06 41.36 -2.04
C LEU A 79 4.22 42.58 -1.60
N ASN A 80 4.84 43.59 -0.98
CA ASN A 80 4.16 44.76 -0.42
C ASN A 80 2.97 44.41 0.48
N LEU A 81 3.07 43.30 1.21
CA LEU A 81 2.05 42.86 2.15
C LEU A 81 2.28 43.60 3.46
N ASP A 82 1.42 44.56 3.77
CA ASP A 82 1.40 45.22 5.08
C ASP A 82 1.38 44.19 6.19
N SER A 83 2.24 44.33 7.19
CA SER A 83 2.36 43.50 8.34
C SER A 83 1.19 43.68 9.33
N LYS A 84 -0.05 43.63 8.86
CA LYS A 84 -1.21 43.50 9.75
C LYS A 84 -1.13 42.14 10.43
N PRO A 85 -1.25 42.11 11.75
CA PRO A 85 -1.29 40.81 12.45
C PRO A 85 -2.47 40.05 11.89
N LEU A 86 -2.18 39.00 11.11
CA LEU A 86 -3.18 38.02 10.74
C LEU A 86 -3.81 37.53 12.06
N VAL A 87 -5.12 37.80 12.24
CA VAL A 87 -5.92 37.11 13.25
C VAL A 87 -5.61 35.62 13.03
N ARG A 88 -4.84 35.07 13.95
CA ARG A 88 -4.50 33.66 13.93
C ARG A 88 -5.81 32.90 13.95
N LYS A 89 -6.24 32.36 12.80
CA LYS A 89 -7.09 31.16 12.85
C LYS A 89 -6.36 30.20 13.78
N PRO A 90 -7.06 29.58 14.72
CA PRO A 90 -6.40 28.72 15.69
C PRO A 90 -5.46 27.81 14.91
N HIS A 91 -4.17 27.98 15.10
CA HIS A 91 -3.19 26.99 14.68
C HIS A 91 -3.62 25.72 15.43
N PHE A 92 -4.11 24.74 14.70
CA PHE A 92 -3.93 23.39 15.19
C PHE A 92 -2.42 23.30 15.44
N ALA A 93 -2.04 23.26 16.69
CA ALA A 93 -0.67 23.00 17.07
C ALA A 93 -0.29 21.76 16.30
N ILE A 94 0.71 21.88 15.42
CA ILE A 94 1.37 20.68 14.88
C ILE A 94 1.86 20.03 16.16
N PRO A 95 1.41 18.83 16.52
CA PRO A 95 1.92 18.16 17.67
C PRO A 95 3.43 18.15 17.52
N THR A 96 4.14 18.75 18.47
CA THR A 96 5.61 18.87 18.45
C THR A 96 6.25 17.48 18.58
N GLU A 97 5.45 16.49 18.92
CA GLU A 97 5.78 15.08 18.95
C GLU A 97 4.95 14.37 17.86
N LEU A 98 5.64 13.66 17.00
CA LEU A 98 4.98 12.71 16.10
C LEU A 98 4.16 11.75 16.98
N PRO A 99 2.92 11.40 16.59
CA PRO A 99 2.14 10.42 17.32
C PRO A 99 3.03 9.19 17.56
N GLN A 100 3.12 8.75 18.80
CA GLN A 100 3.87 7.56 19.15
C GLN A 100 3.26 6.38 18.40
N GLU A 101 4.05 5.78 17.52
CA GLU A 101 3.64 4.57 16.81
C GLU A 101 3.88 3.36 17.72
N CYS A 102 2.93 2.43 17.74
CA CYS A 102 3.10 1.14 18.38
C CYS A 102 3.96 0.23 17.48
N PRO A 103 4.98 -0.46 18.01
CA PRO A 103 5.65 -1.51 17.27
C PRO A 103 4.64 -2.60 16.88
N ILE A 104 4.91 -3.26 15.76
CA ILE A 104 4.04 -4.33 15.29
C ILE A 104 4.07 -5.51 16.29
N THR A 105 2.90 -6.05 16.62
CA THR A 105 2.77 -7.22 17.50
C THR A 105 3.09 -8.53 16.75
N ASP A 106 3.20 -9.62 17.50
CA ASP A 106 3.47 -10.97 16.96
C ASP A 106 2.38 -11.44 15.98
N LEU A 107 2.69 -12.49 15.22
CA LEU A 107 1.82 -13.03 14.19
C LEU A 107 0.53 -13.64 14.77
N ASP A 108 0.62 -14.30 15.92
CA ASP A 108 -0.53 -14.98 16.51
C ASP A 108 -1.56 -13.98 17.00
N THR A 109 -1.12 -12.95 17.71
CA THR A 109 -1.97 -11.83 18.13
C THR A 109 -2.64 -11.14 16.94
N ARG A 110 -1.90 -10.87 15.86
CA ARG A 110 -2.48 -10.29 14.64
C ARG A 110 -3.53 -11.21 14.01
N HIS A 111 -3.22 -12.50 13.89
CA HIS A 111 -4.14 -13.49 13.33
C HIS A 111 -5.45 -13.56 14.12
N GLU A 112 -5.36 -13.71 15.44
CA GLU A 112 -6.56 -13.79 16.30
C GLU A 112 -7.41 -12.50 16.22
N THR A 113 -6.76 -11.34 16.25
CA THR A 113 -7.46 -10.06 16.21
C THR A 113 -8.11 -9.83 14.84
N TYR A 114 -7.40 -10.13 13.74
CA TYR A 114 -7.98 -9.99 12.40
C TYR A 114 -9.09 -11.03 12.13
N SER A 115 -8.95 -12.28 12.59
CA SER A 115 -10.01 -13.28 12.45
C SER A 115 -11.27 -12.84 13.20
N ALA A 116 -11.12 -12.34 14.42
CA ALA A 116 -12.26 -11.80 15.19
C ALA A 116 -12.88 -10.57 14.51
N LEU A 117 -12.06 -9.67 13.95
CA LEU A 117 -12.53 -8.51 13.17
C LEU A 117 -13.34 -8.95 11.95
N LEU A 118 -12.80 -9.85 11.13
CA LEU A 118 -13.43 -10.34 9.91
C LEU A 118 -14.73 -11.12 10.22
N GLY A 119 -14.79 -11.83 11.34
CA GLY A 119 -16.00 -12.50 11.81
C GLY A 119 -17.18 -11.53 12.12
N LYS A 120 -16.88 -10.25 12.38
CA LYS A 120 -17.90 -9.22 12.65
C LYS A 120 -18.32 -8.44 11.40
N LEU A 121 -17.65 -8.64 10.28
CA LEU A 121 -17.91 -7.94 9.04
C LEU A 121 -18.67 -8.82 8.05
N SER A 122 -19.47 -8.21 7.21
CA SER A 122 -20.14 -8.87 6.09
C SER A 122 -19.45 -8.58 4.77
N LEU A 123 -19.73 -9.39 3.76
CA LEU A 123 -19.36 -9.14 2.38
C LEU A 123 -20.60 -8.63 1.63
N ALA A 124 -20.50 -7.42 1.06
CA ALA A 124 -21.57 -6.83 0.29
C ALA A 124 -21.83 -7.62 -1.03
N SER A 125 -23.06 -7.61 -1.51
CA SER A 125 -23.49 -8.39 -2.69
C SER A 125 -22.66 -8.11 -3.94
N ASP A 126 -22.40 -6.84 -4.23
CA ASP A 126 -21.59 -6.42 -5.38
C ASP A 126 -20.10 -6.88 -5.27
N HIS A 127 -19.54 -6.91 -4.07
CA HIS A 127 -18.22 -7.49 -3.83
C HIS A 127 -18.22 -9.00 -3.99
N ARG A 128 -19.25 -9.67 -3.51
CA ARG A 128 -19.45 -11.10 -3.66
C ARG A 128 -19.57 -11.48 -5.14
N GLU A 129 -20.41 -10.78 -5.91
CA GLU A 129 -20.54 -10.96 -7.35
C GLU A 129 -19.20 -10.74 -8.09
N ASN A 130 -18.43 -9.73 -7.68
CA ASN A 130 -17.09 -9.50 -8.23
C ASN A 130 -16.13 -10.67 -8.00
N LEU A 131 -16.19 -11.31 -6.84
CA LEU A 131 -15.35 -12.49 -6.51
C LEU A 131 -15.80 -13.74 -7.25
N LEU A 132 -17.12 -13.96 -7.36
CA LEU A 132 -17.71 -15.04 -8.16
C LEU A 132 -17.34 -14.90 -9.65
N ALA A 133 -17.41 -13.69 -10.19
CA ALA A 133 -17.01 -13.40 -11.57
C ALA A 133 -15.52 -13.67 -11.87
N ARG A 134 -14.68 -13.81 -10.83
CA ARG A 134 -13.27 -14.21 -10.93
C ARG A 134 -13.06 -15.72 -10.84
N GLY A 135 -14.13 -16.50 -10.71
CA GLY A 135 -14.08 -17.94 -10.63
C GLY A 135 -14.02 -18.53 -9.23
N LEU A 136 -14.07 -17.70 -8.18
CA LEU A 136 -14.18 -18.22 -6.81
C LEU A 136 -15.60 -18.72 -6.53
N THR A 137 -15.75 -19.76 -5.72
CA THR A 137 -17.06 -20.23 -5.23
C THR A 137 -17.43 -19.58 -3.90
N GLU A 138 -18.68 -19.70 -3.47
CA GLU A 138 -19.18 -19.19 -2.20
C GLU A 138 -18.44 -19.78 -1.01
N GLU A 139 -18.17 -21.07 -1.06
CA GLU A 139 -17.44 -21.79 -0.03
C GLU A 139 -16.02 -21.23 0.11
N VAL A 140 -15.34 -21.03 -1.02
CA VAL A 140 -13.97 -20.50 -1.05
C VAL A 140 -13.93 -19.05 -0.59
N ILE A 141 -14.87 -18.20 -1.03
CA ILE A 141 -14.98 -16.82 -0.58
C ILE A 141 -15.15 -16.76 0.96
N THR A 142 -15.94 -17.69 1.50
CA THR A 142 -16.14 -17.80 2.95
C THR A 142 -14.88 -18.25 3.67
N GLN A 143 -14.17 -19.26 3.15
CA GLN A 143 -12.91 -19.80 3.71
C GLN A 143 -11.77 -18.77 3.64
N LEU A 144 -11.69 -17.99 2.58
CA LEU A 144 -10.71 -16.92 2.41
C LEU A 144 -11.00 -15.71 3.29
N GLU A 145 -12.21 -15.63 3.89
CA GLU A 145 -12.63 -14.57 4.80
C GLU A 145 -12.63 -13.17 4.15
N TYR A 146 -12.90 -13.08 2.84
CA TYR A 146 -13.11 -11.79 2.19
C TYR A 146 -14.29 -11.04 2.80
N ARG A 147 -14.13 -9.75 3.08
CA ARG A 147 -15.18 -8.90 3.67
C ARG A 147 -15.22 -7.54 2.99
N THR A 148 -16.27 -6.79 3.26
CA THR A 148 -16.34 -5.38 2.88
C THR A 148 -15.78 -4.50 3.99
N THR A 149 -14.99 -3.47 3.64
CA THR A 149 -14.45 -2.49 4.59
C THR A 149 -15.55 -1.82 5.40
N PRO A 150 -15.43 -1.71 6.73
CA PRO A 150 -16.35 -0.93 7.53
C PRO A 150 -16.13 0.56 7.27
N VAL A 151 -17.18 1.25 6.82
CA VAL A 151 -17.16 2.71 6.57
C VAL A 151 -17.68 3.53 7.75
N VAL A 152 -18.41 2.90 8.67
CA VAL A 152 -18.98 3.47 9.90
C VAL A 152 -18.85 2.48 11.06
N GLY A 153 -18.98 2.98 12.30
CA GLY A 153 -19.00 2.12 13.49
C GLY A 153 -17.63 1.57 13.94
N ASN A 154 -16.54 2.11 13.41
CA ASN A 154 -15.18 1.60 13.62
C ASN A 154 -14.72 1.61 15.09
N THR A 155 -15.16 2.61 15.87
CA THR A 155 -14.92 2.65 17.33
C THR A 155 -15.75 1.61 18.08
N ALA A 156 -17.02 1.42 17.69
CA ALA A 156 -17.87 0.38 18.30
C ALA A 156 -17.30 -1.02 18.00
N LEU A 157 -16.81 -1.24 16.79
CA LEU A 157 -16.15 -2.49 16.39
C LEU A 157 -14.91 -2.78 17.25
N ALA A 158 -14.04 -1.77 17.45
CA ALA A 158 -12.87 -1.91 18.31
C ALA A 158 -13.25 -2.21 19.78
N LYS A 159 -14.31 -1.54 20.31
CA LYS A 159 -14.85 -1.82 21.64
C LYS A 159 -15.35 -3.27 21.78
N GLN A 160 -16.03 -3.80 20.78
CA GLN A 160 -16.50 -5.19 20.79
C GLN A 160 -15.32 -6.17 20.83
N LEU A 161 -14.27 -5.93 20.04
CA LEU A 161 -13.07 -6.75 20.04
C LEU A 161 -12.37 -6.76 21.40
N LEU A 162 -12.23 -5.59 22.04
CA LEU A 162 -11.69 -5.48 23.39
C LEU A 162 -12.53 -6.22 24.43
N ALA A 163 -13.87 -6.13 24.33
CA ALA A 163 -14.79 -6.85 25.22
C ALA A 163 -14.67 -8.39 25.06
N GLU A 164 -14.24 -8.86 23.89
CA GLU A 164 -13.94 -10.27 23.62
C GLU A 164 -12.48 -10.65 23.96
N GLY A 165 -11.75 -9.77 24.63
CA GLY A 165 -10.37 -10.02 25.07
C GLY A 165 -9.34 -9.95 23.94
N LYS A 166 -9.67 -9.36 22.78
CA LYS A 166 -8.70 -9.21 21.69
C LYS A 166 -7.74 -8.05 21.95
N TYR A 167 -6.47 -8.24 21.57
CA TYR A 167 -5.40 -7.29 21.78
C TYR A 167 -5.25 -6.40 20.52
N LEU A 168 -5.38 -5.08 20.66
CA LEU A 168 -5.35 -4.15 19.53
C LEU A 168 -4.01 -3.41 19.34
N PRO A 169 -3.22 -3.13 20.39
CA PRO A 169 -1.93 -2.46 20.22
C PRO A 169 -1.01 -3.24 19.26
N GLY A 170 -0.31 -2.55 18.38
CA GLY A 170 0.60 -3.20 17.43
C GLY A 170 -0.07 -3.98 16.30
N VAL A 171 -1.41 -3.98 16.21
CA VAL A 171 -2.15 -4.56 15.09
C VAL A 171 -2.45 -3.45 14.08
N PRO A 172 -1.89 -3.47 12.86
CA PRO A 172 -2.11 -2.43 11.87
C PRO A 172 -3.60 -2.20 11.58
N GLY A 173 -3.97 -0.93 11.52
CA GLY A 173 -5.37 -0.53 11.33
C GLY A 173 -6.06 -0.07 12.62
N PHE A 174 -5.58 -0.47 13.80
CA PHE A 174 -6.10 0.02 15.08
C PHE A 174 -5.26 1.20 15.60
N TYR A 175 -5.91 2.11 16.30
CA TYR A 175 -5.30 3.32 16.84
C TYR A 175 -6.22 3.98 17.88
N HIS A 176 -5.67 4.89 18.70
CA HIS A 176 -6.46 5.74 19.59
C HIS A 176 -6.97 6.99 18.87
N THR A 177 -8.26 7.27 19.01
CA THR A 177 -8.88 8.53 18.59
C THR A 177 -8.45 9.69 19.48
N ALA A 178 -8.76 10.92 19.10
CA ALA A 178 -8.52 12.09 19.93
C ALA A 178 -9.25 12.05 21.29
N SER A 179 -10.32 11.25 21.42
CA SER A 179 -11.03 11.00 22.69
C SER A 179 -10.41 9.88 23.53
N GLY A 180 -9.30 9.29 23.10
CA GLY A 180 -8.61 8.20 23.81
C GLY A 180 -9.27 6.83 23.64
N GLU A 181 -10.20 6.65 22.70
CA GLU A 181 -10.87 5.38 22.46
C GLU A 181 -10.18 4.63 21.31
N TRP A 182 -10.05 3.31 21.43
CA TRP A 182 -9.63 2.48 20.33
C TRP A 182 -10.60 2.53 19.15
N SER A 183 -10.08 2.62 17.94
CA SER A 183 -10.84 2.62 16.70
C SER A 183 -10.10 1.88 15.60
N PHE A 184 -10.82 1.39 14.62
CA PHE A 184 -10.24 0.87 13.38
C PHE A 184 -10.17 1.99 12.34
N ILE A 185 -9.23 1.94 11.40
CA ILE A 185 -9.07 2.95 10.36
C ILE A 185 -10.36 3.13 9.56
N ARG A 186 -10.62 4.39 9.18
CA ARG A 186 -11.69 4.70 8.24
C ARG A 186 -11.10 4.82 6.85
N GLU A 187 -11.45 3.90 5.98
CA GLU A 187 -11.04 3.86 4.58
C GLU A 187 -12.26 3.95 3.65
N ASN A 188 -11.99 4.22 2.37
CA ASN A 188 -13.02 4.11 1.35
C ASN A 188 -13.53 2.68 1.27
N ARG A 189 -14.79 2.53 0.86
CA ARG A 189 -15.39 1.23 0.64
C ARG A 189 -14.55 0.39 -0.32
N GLY A 190 -14.45 -0.89 -0.05
CA GLY A 190 -13.67 -1.84 -0.84
C GLY A 190 -13.71 -3.26 -0.27
N ILE A 191 -13.04 -4.18 -0.92
CA ILE A 191 -12.89 -5.55 -0.45
C ILE A 191 -11.69 -5.63 0.47
N LEU A 192 -11.89 -6.06 1.72
CA LEU A 192 -10.82 -6.49 2.63
C LEU A 192 -10.31 -7.86 2.21
N ILE A 193 -9.01 -7.97 2.06
CA ILE A 193 -8.30 -9.17 1.60
C ILE A 193 -7.36 -9.60 2.72
N PRO A 194 -7.59 -10.75 3.37
CA PRO A 194 -6.64 -11.30 4.33
C PRO A 194 -5.33 -11.70 3.64
N VAL A 195 -4.21 -11.23 4.18
CA VAL A 195 -2.88 -11.58 3.70
C VAL A 195 -2.30 -12.63 4.65
N ARG A 196 -2.08 -13.84 4.15
CA ARG A 196 -1.71 -15.00 4.97
C ARG A 196 -0.22 -15.30 4.87
N SER A 197 0.34 -15.67 6.01
CA SER A 197 1.70 -16.18 6.11
C SER A 197 1.80 -17.61 5.54
N PRO A 198 3.00 -18.18 5.40
CA PRO A 198 3.18 -19.58 5.00
C PRO A 198 2.49 -20.60 5.92
N GLU A 199 2.29 -20.24 7.19
CA GLU A 199 1.58 -21.07 8.18
C GLU A 199 0.05 -20.89 8.11
N GLY A 200 -0.46 -20.12 7.14
CA GLY A 200 -1.89 -19.86 6.95
C GLY A 200 -2.47 -18.77 7.88
N LYS A 201 -1.67 -18.15 8.75
CA LYS A 201 -2.11 -17.11 9.69
C LYS A 201 -2.27 -15.77 9.02
N ILE A 202 -3.31 -15.02 9.37
CA ILE A 202 -3.52 -13.67 8.84
C ILE A 202 -2.50 -12.72 9.46
N GLN A 203 -1.56 -12.24 8.66
CA GLN A 203 -0.49 -11.34 9.10
C GLN A 203 -0.78 -9.87 8.83
N GLY A 204 -1.72 -9.59 7.94
CA GLY A 204 -2.15 -8.25 7.58
C GLY A 204 -3.39 -8.27 6.71
N LEU A 205 -3.93 -7.10 6.42
CA LEU A 205 -5.07 -6.92 5.53
C LEU A 205 -4.72 -5.96 4.41
N GLN A 206 -5.18 -6.24 3.18
CA GLN A 206 -5.22 -5.28 2.09
C GLN A 206 -6.65 -4.86 1.79
N ILE A 207 -6.82 -3.68 1.22
CA ILE A 207 -8.09 -3.18 0.71
C ILE A 207 -7.98 -2.99 -0.79
N ARG A 208 -8.83 -3.69 -1.56
CA ARG A 208 -9.08 -3.37 -2.95
C ARG A 208 -10.20 -2.34 -2.99
N ARG A 209 -9.85 -1.07 -3.17
CA ARG A 209 -10.78 0.06 -3.11
C ARG A 209 -11.71 0.11 -4.32
N ASP A 210 -12.96 0.47 -4.07
CA ASP A 210 -13.96 0.70 -5.12
C ASP A 210 -13.70 2.04 -5.83
N ASN A 211 -14.13 2.11 -7.08
CA ASN A 211 -14.23 3.35 -7.89
C ASN A 211 -12.93 4.19 -7.93
N VAL A 212 -11.76 3.55 -7.84
CA VAL A 212 -10.46 4.20 -7.97
C VAL A 212 -9.64 3.59 -9.10
N THR A 213 -9.01 4.45 -9.92
CA THR A 213 -8.16 4.01 -11.03
C THR A 213 -6.69 3.89 -10.64
N LYS A 214 -6.23 4.71 -9.67
CA LYS A 214 -4.85 4.71 -9.19
C LYS A 214 -4.77 4.19 -7.76
N ARG A 215 -3.72 3.42 -7.43
CA ARG A 215 -3.50 2.84 -6.10
C ARG A 215 -4.73 2.05 -5.64
N LYS A 216 -5.24 1.18 -6.49
CA LYS A 216 -6.42 0.37 -6.25
C LYS A 216 -6.29 -0.49 -5.00
N PHE A 217 -5.12 -1.03 -4.74
CA PHE A 217 -4.79 -1.80 -3.56
C PHE A 217 -4.04 -0.94 -2.53
N ARG A 218 -4.39 -1.09 -1.25
CA ARG A 218 -3.78 -0.40 -0.12
C ARG A 218 -3.70 -1.33 1.09
N TRP A 219 -2.62 -1.25 1.83
CA TRP A 219 -2.51 -1.91 3.12
C TRP A 219 -3.39 -1.23 4.17
N VAL A 220 -4.03 -2.03 5.01
CA VAL A 220 -4.63 -1.59 6.26
C VAL A 220 -3.51 -1.18 7.20
N SER A 221 -3.41 0.10 7.51
CA SER A 221 -2.33 0.68 8.30
C SER A 221 -2.83 1.89 9.06
N SER A 222 -2.44 2.03 10.31
CA SER A 222 -2.77 3.17 11.17
C SER A 222 -1.55 4.06 11.45
N VAL A 223 -0.51 3.96 10.61
CA VAL A 223 0.68 4.81 10.67
C VAL A 223 0.32 6.30 10.74
N GLY A 224 0.98 7.05 11.62
CA GLY A 224 0.72 8.48 11.84
C GLY A 224 -0.55 8.77 12.66
N LYS A 225 -1.12 7.77 13.33
CA LYS A 225 -2.17 7.88 14.34
C LYS A 225 -1.59 7.59 15.72
N THR A 226 -2.24 8.09 16.78
CA THR A 226 -1.83 7.81 18.16
C THR A 226 -1.93 6.30 18.44
N ASP A 227 -0.84 5.70 18.89
CA ASP A 227 -0.67 4.25 19.09
C ASP A 227 -1.00 3.42 17.83
N GLY A 228 -0.94 4.07 16.67
CA GLY A 228 -1.12 3.41 15.39
C GLY A 228 0.09 2.59 14.99
N THR A 229 -0.13 1.60 14.12
CA THR A 229 0.90 0.67 13.67
C THR A 229 1.01 0.68 12.16
N ARG A 230 2.24 0.72 11.67
CA ARG A 230 2.56 0.62 10.24
C ARG A 230 2.36 -0.81 9.75
N ALA A 231 1.68 -0.99 8.63
CA ALA A 231 1.69 -2.27 7.94
C ALA A 231 3.02 -2.44 7.21
N GLU A 232 3.55 -3.63 7.27
CA GLU A 232 4.67 -4.06 6.45
C GLU A 232 4.17 -4.61 5.12
N GLY A 233 5.02 -4.66 4.11
CA GLY A 233 4.68 -5.23 2.81
C GLY A 233 4.81 -6.75 2.82
N TRP A 234 3.89 -7.45 3.48
CA TRP A 234 3.95 -8.92 3.60
C TRP A 234 3.71 -9.63 2.27
N THR A 235 4.37 -10.75 2.10
CA THR A 235 4.00 -11.73 1.08
C THR A 235 2.71 -12.44 1.48
N HIS A 236 2.00 -13.02 0.51
CA HIS A 236 0.80 -13.81 0.78
C HIS A 236 0.98 -15.20 0.19
N MET A 237 0.67 -16.22 0.96
CA MET A 237 0.73 -17.59 0.50
C MET A 237 -0.66 -18.20 0.37
N ALA A 238 -0.99 -18.68 -0.82
CA ALA A 238 -2.18 -19.43 -1.14
C ALA A 238 -1.82 -20.89 -1.38
N GLY A 239 -2.26 -21.76 -0.49
CA GLY A 239 -1.97 -23.19 -0.48
C GLY A 239 -0.74 -23.60 0.34
N PRO A 240 -0.61 -24.92 0.62
CA PRO A 240 0.53 -25.47 1.37
C PRO A 240 1.80 -25.50 0.51
N PRO A 241 3.02 -25.54 1.12
CA PRO A 241 4.25 -25.69 0.37
C PRO A 241 4.24 -26.90 -0.57
N GLN A 242 4.75 -26.72 -1.79
CA GLN A 242 4.90 -27.73 -2.82
C GLN A 242 6.33 -27.67 -3.37
N GLU A 243 6.77 -28.73 -4.06
CA GLU A 243 8.10 -28.80 -4.69
C GLU A 243 8.30 -27.66 -5.70
N THR A 244 7.27 -27.36 -6.48
CA THR A 244 7.24 -26.22 -7.40
C THR A 244 6.07 -25.31 -7.03
N ILE A 245 6.35 -24.02 -6.85
CA ILE A 245 5.33 -23.00 -6.56
C ILE A 245 5.35 -21.90 -7.61
N LEU A 246 4.22 -21.19 -7.73
CA LEU A 246 4.13 -19.97 -8.52
C LEU A 246 4.42 -18.74 -7.66
N LEU A 247 5.03 -17.71 -8.28
CA LEU A 247 5.26 -16.41 -7.67
C LEU A 247 4.59 -15.32 -8.52
N THR A 248 3.66 -14.57 -7.92
CA THR A 248 2.87 -13.54 -8.61
C THR A 248 2.77 -12.23 -7.80
N GLU A 249 2.04 -11.25 -8.31
CA GLU A 249 1.72 -10.01 -7.61
C GLU A 249 0.28 -10.04 -7.06
N GLY A 250 0.17 -9.69 -5.77
CA GLY A 250 -1.10 -9.44 -5.10
C GLY A 250 -1.86 -10.70 -4.64
N PRO A 251 -2.39 -10.66 -3.40
CA PRO A 251 -2.98 -11.84 -2.75
C PRO A 251 -4.22 -12.37 -3.47
N MET A 252 -5.10 -11.50 -3.98
CA MET A 252 -6.33 -11.93 -4.66
C MET A 252 -6.05 -12.78 -5.90
N LYS A 253 -4.99 -12.47 -6.67
CA LYS A 253 -4.59 -13.29 -7.81
C LYS A 253 -4.08 -14.65 -7.38
N ALA A 254 -3.26 -14.66 -6.32
CA ALA A 254 -2.76 -15.92 -5.76
C ALA A 254 -3.89 -16.83 -5.30
N ASP A 255 -4.89 -16.30 -4.61
CA ASP A 255 -6.05 -17.05 -4.16
C ASP A 255 -6.85 -17.65 -5.34
N VAL A 256 -7.10 -16.85 -6.38
CA VAL A 256 -7.81 -17.31 -7.59
C VAL A 256 -7.02 -18.41 -8.31
N ILE A 257 -5.73 -18.20 -8.55
CA ILE A 257 -4.88 -19.18 -9.24
C ILE A 257 -4.83 -20.48 -8.42
N HIS A 258 -4.57 -20.39 -7.11
CA HIS A 258 -4.52 -21.56 -6.24
C HIS A 258 -5.83 -22.34 -6.27
N PHE A 259 -6.94 -21.67 -6.08
CA PHE A 259 -8.26 -22.32 -6.07
C PHE A 259 -8.55 -23.03 -7.39
N LEU A 260 -8.26 -22.39 -8.51
CA LEU A 260 -8.59 -22.95 -9.84
C LEU A 260 -7.60 -24.06 -10.28
N THR A 261 -6.36 -24.04 -9.82
CA THR A 261 -5.32 -24.95 -10.31
C THR A 261 -4.81 -25.97 -9.30
N GLY A 262 -5.04 -25.75 -8.00
CA GLY A 262 -4.44 -26.51 -6.91
C GLY A 262 -2.94 -26.24 -6.70
N GLN A 263 -2.32 -25.38 -7.51
CA GLN A 263 -0.91 -25.01 -7.35
C GLN A 263 -0.75 -24.02 -6.19
N THR A 264 0.32 -24.18 -5.45
CA THR A 264 0.67 -23.20 -4.42
C THR A 264 1.21 -21.93 -5.06
N VAL A 265 0.71 -20.78 -4.59
CA VAL A 265 1.07 -19.47 -5.11
C VAL A 265 1.54 -18.57 -3.99
N LEU A 266 2.75 -18.05 -4.12
CA LEU A 266 3.28 -16.99 -3.29
C LEU A 266 3.04 -15.65 -3.99
N ALA A 267 2.40 -14.70 -3.33
CA ALA A 267 2.24 -13.36 -3.87
C ALA A 267 3.12 -12.36 -3.12
N VAL A 268 3.80 -11.49 -3.88
CA VAL A 268 4.51 -10.32 -3.34
C VAL A 268 3.64 -9.08 -3.45
N PRO A 269 3.82 -8.06 -2.58
CA PRO A 269 3.09 -6.80 -2.67
C PRO A 269 3.36 -6.00 -3.94
N GLY A 270 4.45 -6.30 -4.61
CA GLY A 270 4.95 -5.76 -5.86
C GLY A 270 6.37 -6.27 -6.09
N VAL A 271 6.77 -6.36 -7.34
CA VAL A 271 8.08 -6.93 -7.75
C VAL A 271 9.30 -6.27 -7.06
N ASN A 272 9.15 -5.04 -6.58
CA ASN A 272 10.20 -4.31 -5.87
C ASN A 272 10.16 -4.48 -4.33
N SER A 273 9.23 -5.29 -3.79
CA SER A 273 9.04 -5.50 -2.34
C SER A 273 9.62 -6.85 -1.92
N LEU A 274 10.94 -6.96 -1.95
CA LEU A 274 11.65 -8.23 -1.71
C LEU A 274 12.13 -8.41 -0.25
N THR A 275 11.94 -7.40 0.62
CA THR A 275 12.54 -7.39 1.97
C THR A 275 12.12 -8.59 2.81
N GLN A 276 10.85 -8.97 2.79
CA GLN A 276 10.32 -10.10 3.55
C GLN A 276 10.35 -11.44 2.76
N LEU A 277 10.60 -11.36 1.46
CA LEU A 277 10.59 -12.54 0.60
C LEU A 277 11.67 -13.54 1.01
N LYS A 278 12.84 -13.06 1.41
CA LYS A 278 13.96 -13.94 1.78
C LYS A 278 13.66 -14.89 2.94
N SER A 279 12.97 -14.42 3.96
CA SER A 279 12.57 -15.27 5.11
C SER A 279 11.56 -16.33 4.70
N VAL A 280 10.58 -15.95 3.85
CA VAL A 280 9.59 -16.90 3.32
C VAL A 280 10.22 -17.92 2.38
N LEU A 281 11.17 -17.52 1.55
CA LEU A 281 11.91 -18.45 0.69
C LEU A 281 12.74 -19.46 1.50
N ASN A 282 13.37 -19.03 2.60
CA ASN A 282 14.06 -19.96 3.51
C ASN A 282 13.09 -20.99 4.08
N PHE A 283 11.95 -20.55 4.60
CA PHE A 283 10.90 -21.45 5.08
C PHE A 283 10.46 -22.44 4.00
N LEU A 284 10.15 -21.97 2.79
CA LEU A 284 9.73 -22.82 1.68
C LEU A 284 10.78 -23.87 1.32
N ARG A 285 12.06 -23.51 1.33
CA ARG A 285 13.16 -24.44 1.07
C ARG A 285 13.25 -25.53 2.16
N GLU A 286 13.08 -25.17 3.42
CA GLU A 286 12.99 -26.12 4.54
C GLU A 286 11.80 -27.07 4.42
N GLN A 287 10.71 -26.60 3.79
CA GLN A 287 9.52 -27.41 3.48
C GLN A 287 9.64 -28.23 2.17
N GLY A 288 10.80 -28.21 1.51
CA GLY A 288 11.07 -29.02 0.31
C GLY A 288 10.74 -28.35 -1.03
N THR A 289 10.46 -27.04 -1.03
CA THR A 289 10.30 -26.30 -2.31
C THR A 289 11.66 -26.19 -3.01
N MET A 290 11.72 -26.65 -4.26
CA MET A 290 12.92 -26.68 -5.11
C MET A 290 12.86 -25.64 -6.23
N SER A 291 11.66 -25.39 -6.76
CA SER A 291 11.45 -24.59 -7.95
C SER A 291 10.43 -23.48 -7.74
N ILE A 292 10.71 -22.32 -8.33
CA ILE A 292 9.82 -21.15 -8.32
C ILE A 292 9.58 -20.67 -9.74
N MET A 293 8.34 -20.69 -10.18
CA MET A 293 7.93 -20.21 -11.50
C MET A 293 7.26 -18.82 -11.34
N THR A 294 7.87 -17.80 -11.92
CA THR A 294 7.31 -16.44 -11.86
C THR A 294 6.13 -16.31 -12.82
N ALA A 295 5.03 -15.72 -12.34
CA ALA A 295 3.79 -15.49 -13.07
C ALA A 295 3.30 -14.04 -12.85
N PHE A 296 4.17 -13.07 -13.16
CA PHE A 296 3.83 -11.64 -13.11
C PHE A 296 3.03 -11.22 -14.33
N ASP A 297 2.25 -10.13 -14.20
CA ASP A 297 1.47 -9.58 -15.31
C ASP A 297 2.34 -9.34 -16.55
N MET A 298 1.80 -9.59 -17.74
CA MET A 298 2.54 -9.50 -19.02
C MET A 298 3.14 -8.11 -19.33
N ASP A 299 2.74 -7.05 -18.61
CA ASP A 299 3.30 -5.71 -18.77
C ASP A 299 4.73 -5.56 -18.19
N TYR A 300 5.27 -6.59 -17.50
CA TYR A 300 6.64 -6.58 -17.01
C TYR A 300 7.67 -6.42 -18.14
N MET A 301 7.37 -6.91 -19.35
CA MET A 301 8.29 -6.84 -20.50
C MET A 301 8.48 -5.42 -21.03
N THR A 302 7.55 -4.50 -20.76
CA THR A 302 7.54 -3.14 -21.32
C THR A 302 7.89 -2.05 -20.32
N ASN A 303 7.89 -2.36 -19.02
CA ASN A 303 8.17 -1.39 -17.96
C ASN A 303 9.56 -1.57 -17.35
N PRO A 304 10.54 -0.66 -17.59
CA PRO A 304 11.91 -0.80 -17.09
C PRO A 304 12.03 -0.94 -15.56
N HIS A 305 11.10 -0.35 -14.81
CA HIS A 305 11.10 -0.47 -13.34
C HIS A 305 10.70 -1.88 -12.89
N VAL A 306 9.80 -2.51 -13.62
CA VAL A 306 9.37 -3.89 -13.33
C VAL A 306 10.47 -4.86 -13.75
N GLN A 307 11.13 -4.61 -14.87
CA GLN A 307 12.28 -5.41 -15.33
C GLN A 307 13.41 -5.43 -14.29
N ASN A 308 13.77 -4.27 -13.71
CA ASN A 308 14.80 -4.23 -12.67
C ASN A 308 14.40 -5.06 -11.44
N GLY A 309 13.15 -4.97 -10.99
CA GLY A 309 12.66 -5.78 -9.89
C GLY A 309 12.70 -7.29 -10.21
N TYR A 310 12.42 -7.67 -11.45
CA TYR A 310 12.53 -9.04 -11.92
C TYR A 310 13.98 -9.55 -11.88
N TYR A 311 14.94 -8.74 -12.31
CA TYR A 311 16.37 -9.11 -12.23
C TYR A 311 16.84 -9.28 -10.78
N GLU A 312 16.44 -8.40 -9.87
CA GLU A 312 16.76 -8.53 -8.45
C GLU A 312 16.14 -9.80 -7.83
N LEU A 313 14.91 -10.11 -8.23
CA LEU A 313 14.25 -11.36 -7.82
C LEU A 313 15.00 -12.59 -8.35
N ALA A 314 15.32 -12.63 -9.64
CA ALA A 314 16.04 -13.72 -10.26
C ALA A 314 17.42 -13.95 -9.58
N ARG A 315 18.12 -12.86 -9.28
CA ARG A 315 19.38 -12.92 -8.52
C ARG A 315 19.15 -13.52 -7.13
N LEU A 316 18.15 -13.06 -6.38
CA LEU A 316 17.82 -13.60 -5.06
C LEU A 316 17.51 -15.10 -5.11
N LEU A 317 16.68 -15.55 -6.05
CA LEU A 317 16.33 -16.97 -6.22
C LEU A 317 17.56 -17.82 -6.54
N SER A 318 18.44 -17.33 -7.42
CA SER A 318 19.71 -17.99 -7.76
C SER A 318 20.65 -18.07 -6.55
N GLU A 319 20.84 -16.97 -5.83
CA GLU A 319 21.68 -16.92 -4.62
C GLU A 319 21.18 -17.89 -3.54
N MET A 320 19.86 -18.08 -3.46
CA MET A 320 19.24 -19.01 -2.52
C MET A 320 19.17 -20.46 -3.05
N GLY A 321 19.65 -20.75 -4.25
CA GLY A 321 19.73 -22.08 -4.81
C GLY A 321 18.41 -22.67 -5.31
N PHE A 322 17.40 -21.84 -5.61
CA PHE A 322 16.17 -22.29 -6.25
C PHE A 322 16.36 -22.45 -7.76
N GLN A 323 15.75 -23.47 -8.33
CA GLN A 323 15.44 -23.47 -9.76
C GLN A 323 14.35 -22.46 -10.02
N TYR A 324 14.49 -21.64 -11.05
CA TYR A 324 13.47 -20.65 -11.37
C TYR A 324 13.27 -20.49 -12.88
N GLY A 325 12.08 -20.07 -13.26
CA GLY A 325 11.69 -19.80 -14.63
C GLY A 325 10.48 -18.88 -14.68
N THR A 326 10.03 -18.58 -15.90
CA THR A 326 8.80 -17.81 -16.13
C THR A 326 7.71 -18.75 -16.59
N TYR A 327 6.57 -18.70 -15.92
CA TYR A 327 5.37 -19.38 -16.37
C TYR A 327 4.76 -18.57 -17.52
N LEU A 328 4.56 -19.21 -18.66
CA LEU A 328 4.07 -18.55 -19.88
C LEU A 328 2.59 -18.93 -20.10
N TRP A 329 1.79 -17.96 -20.45
CA TRP A 329 0.40 -18.13 -20.88
C TRP A 329 0.11 -17.24 -22.09
N ASP A 330 -1.09 -17.34 -22.66
CA ASP A 330 -1.51 -16.54 -23.81
C ASP A 330 -1.46 -15.03 -23.46
N PRO A 331 -0.65 -14.24 -24.17
CA PRO A 331 -0.45 -12.81 -23.91
C PRO A 331 -1.71 -11.95 -24.14
N ALA A 332 -2.78 -12.50 -24.72
CA ALA A 332 -4.08 -11.84 -24.76
C ALA A 332 -4.68 -11.60 -23.37
N TYR A 333 -4.22 -12.35 -22.36
CA TYR A 333 -4.63 -12.20 -20.96
C TYR A 333 -3.54 -11.52 -20.16
N LYS A 334 -3.89 -10.43 -19.48
CA LYS A 334 -2.93 -9.65 -18.70
C LYS A 334 -2.36 -10.46 -17.52
N GLY A 335 -3.21 -11.10 -16.74
CA GLY A 335 -2.86 -11.89 -15.56
C GLY A 335 -3.11 -13.38 -15.75
N LEU A 336 -2.33 -14.20 -15.04
CA LEU A 336 -2.53 -15.66 -15.05
C LEU A 336 -3.89 -16.05 -14.46
N ASP A 337 -4.41 -15.31 -13.48
CA ASP A 337 -5.73 -15.50 -12.89
C ASP A 337 -6.84 -15.38 -13.94
N ASP A 338 -6.78 -14.36 -14.81
CA ASP A 338 -7.72 -14.16 -15.90
C ASP A 338 -7.62 -15.28 -16.95
N TYR A 339 -6.38 -15.67 -17.33
CA TYR A 339 -6.14 -16.76 -18.27
C TYR A 339 -6.71 -18.09 -17.77
N VAL A 340 -6.37 -18.48 -16.55
CA VAL A 340 -6.84 -19.75 -15.98
C VAL A 340 -8.36 -19.77 -15.90
N TRP A 341 -8.99 -18.69 -15.44
CA TRP A 341 -10.43 -18.64 -15.33
C TRP A 341 -11.12 -18.73 -16.69
N GLN A 342 -10.74 -17.92 -17.66
CA GLN A 342 -11.44 -17.82 -18.93
C GLN A 342 -11.12 -18.97 -19.89
N CYS A 343 -9.86 -19.36 -19.99
CA CYS A 343 -9.45 -20.42 -20.95
C CYS A 343 -9.57 -21.83 -20.40
N CYS A 344 -9.26 -22.03 -19.12
CA CYS A 344 -9.17 -23.39 -18.57
C CYS A 344 -10.46 -23.85 -17.91
N TYR A 345 -11.25 -22.92 -17.35
CA TYR A 345 -12.46 -23.28 -16.59
C TYR A 345 -13.77 -22.97 -17.30
N GLN A 346 -13.94 -21.77 -17.88
CA GLN A 346 -15.17 -21.44 -18.57
C GLN A 346 -15.36 -22.25 -19.84
N GLN A 347 -14.29 -22.63 -20.54
CA GLN A 347 -14.37 -23.47 -21.73
C GLN A 347 -14.70 -24.95 -21.43
N LYS A 348 -14.33 -25.45 -20.24
CA LYS A 348 -14.66 -26.83 -19.83
C LYS A 348 -16.11 -26.99 -19.35
N ASN A 349 -16.78 -25.91 -19.02
CA ASN A 349 -18.15 -25.89 -18.52
C ASN A 349 -19.18 -25.43 -19.59
N ARG A 350 -18.76 -25.28 -20.84
CA ARG A 350 -19.58 -25.14 -22.02
C ARG A 350 -19.61 -26.45 -22.84
#